data_467940f10772ea473cd6bf9a2efd77a3
#
_entry.id   467940f10772ea473cd6bf9a2efd77a3
#
_cell.length_a   1.000
_cell.length_b   1.000
_cell.length_c   1.000
_cell.angle_alpha   90.00
_cell.angle_beta   90.00
_cell.angle_gamma   90.00
#
_symmetry.space_group_name_H-M   'P 1'
#
loop_
_entity.id
_entity.type
_entity.pdbx_description
1 polymer ?
#
loop_
_entity_poly.entity_id
_entity_poly.type
_entity_poly.pdbx_seq_one_letter_code
_entity_poly.pdbx_strand_id
1 'polypeptide(L)'
;RDSLFLDFGEHFGIDYIFSSERLAAVELAKHVRNPESAMVEEIARGYVEIQQVYVSEKSKLCGQPLSEIEFPARVRVGAITRGKETIVPSADETLQPGDLATLAGEPSKLHETVMRLQARSGKDQKSNIVIFGGGEYGFSLAQSLESWNCRIRIFEEDAERCQELTDLLANVTILNADATSITEMKEELIGDADFFIAVTDIDEDNVMTCLQAHSLGTKYCLPVIHRADYADAMTGFGEKLGILAAISPREATRKDLSRFITSDRFHLLHKLEGVELIESSVSKNSSIIGKAVKEVDWPTDCVLVAQLHGARGEVPAADDIIDKEDSLYALVKPKAKRA
;
A
#
# COMPACT_ATOMS: atom_id res chain seq x y z
N ARG A 1 3.27 -24.75 -2.46
CA ARG A 1 2.81 -25.55 -1.28
C ARG A 1 1.48 -25.06 -0.71
N ASP A 2 1.20 -23.75 -0.76
CA ASP A 2 0.02 -23.16 -0.13
C ASP A 2 -1.30 -23.37 -0.89
N SER A 3 -1.26 -23.53 -2.22
CA SER A 3 -2.49 -23.72 -3.02
C SER A 3 -3.26 -25.00 -2.64
N LEU A 4 -2.55 -26.08 -2.32
CA LEU A 4 -3.16 -27.35 -1.90
C LEU A 4 -3.95 -27.23 -0.58
N PHE A 5 -3.47 -26.41 0.37
CA PHE A 5 -4.17 -26.20 1.65
C PHE A 5 -5.37 -25.28 1.51
N LEU A 6 -5.30 -24.27 0.63
CA LEU A 6 -6.43 -23.37 0.37
C LEU A 6 -7.63 -24.11 -0.23
N ASP A 7 -7.38 -25.05 -1.15
CA ASP A 7 -8.43 -25.84 -1.79
C ASP A 7 -9.10 -26.87 -0.85
N PHE A 8 -8.43 -27.24 0.24
CA PHE A 8 -8.91 -28.22 1.22
C PHE A 8 -9.28 -27.62 2.58
N GLY A 9 -9.18 -26.31 2.76
CA GLY A 9 -9.42 -25.62 4.03
C GLY A 9 -10.78 -25.98 4.64
N GLU A 10 -11.86 -25.89 3.89
CA GLU A 10 -13.19 -26.24 4.34
C GLU A 10 -13.30 -27.70 4.79
N HIS A 11 -12.60 -28.61 4.12
CA HIS A 11 -12.62 -30.04 4.47
C HIS A 11 -11.95 -30.34 5.82
N PHE A 12 -11.01 -29.52 6.23
CA PHE A 12 -10.30 -29.61 7.51
C PHE A 12 -10.89 -28.72 8.61
N GLY A 13 -11.98 -28.01 8.33
CA GLY A 13 -12.57 -27.06 9.28
C GLY A 13 -11.65 -25.85 9.54
N ILE A 14 -10.89 -25.45 8.53
CA ILE A 14 -10.03 -24.26 8.59
C ILE A 14 -10.78 -23.10 7.95
N ASP A 15 -11.09 -22.08 8.74
CA ASP A 15 -11.83 -20.90 8.27
C ASP A 15 -10.92 -19.91 7.52
N TYR A 16 -9.62 -19.87 7.86
CA TYR A 16 -8.70 -18.92 7.27
C TYR A 16 -7.25 -19.41 7.29
N ILE A 17 -6.52 -19.22 6.19
CA ILE A 17 -5.10 -19.54 6.05
C ILE A 17 -4.38 -18.30 5.54
N PHE A 18 -3.26 -17.97 6.14
CA PHE A 18 -2.40 -16.84 5.71
C PHE A 18 -0.93 -17.26 5.69
N SER A 19 -0.13 -16.52 4.93
CA SER A 19 1.33 -16.57 4.95
C SER A 19 1.85 -15.21 5.36
N SER A 20 2.66 -15.16 6.41
CA SER A 20 3.31 -13.93 6.90
C SER A 20 4.22 -13.33 5.83
N GLU A 21 4.88 -14.20 5.06
CA GLU A 21 5.82 -13.84 3.99
C GLU A 21 5.06 -13.15 2.85
N ARG A 22 3.94 -13.71 2.42
CA ARG A 22 3.09 -13.09 1.39
C ARG A 22 2.50 -11.75 1.85
N LEU A 23 2.07 -11.66 3.09
CA LEU A 23 1.53 -10.41 3.64
C LEU A 23 2.61 -9.32 3.70
N ALA A 24 3.83 -9.65 4.15
CA ALA A 24 4.95 -8.73 4.12
C ALA A 24 5.34 -8.33 2.69
N ALA A 25 5.35 -9.30 1.76
CA ALA A 25 5.63 -9.03 0.34
C ALA A 25 4.61 -8.06 -0.29
N VAL A 26 3.32 -8.19 0.05
CA VAL A 26 2.28 -7.26 -0.39
C VAL A 26 2.53 -5.86 0.16
N GLU A 27 2.87 -5.73 1.45
CA GLU A 27 3.20 -4.44 2.04
C GLU A 27 4.45 -3.80 1.40
N LEU A 28 5.52 -4.57 1.18
CA LEU A 28 6.71 -4.11 0.45
C LEU A 28 6.36 -3.63 -0.97
N ALA A 29 5.56 -4.41 -1.70
CA ALA A 29 5.17 -4.09 -3.07
C ALA A 29 4.36 -2.78 -3.15
N LYS A 30 3.54 -2.45 -2.14
CA LYS A 30 2.84 -1.16 -2.05
C LYS A 30 3.81 0.01 -2.03
N HIS A 31 4.87 -0.07 -1.21
CA HIS A 31 5.90 0.97 -1.13
C HIS A 31 6.72 1.08 -2.42
N VAL A 32 7.02 -0.05 -3.08
CA VAL A 32 7.70 -0.05 -4.38
C VAL A 32 6.87 0.64 -5.46
N ARG A 33 5.58 0.36 -5.50
CA ARG A 33 4.65 0.95 -6.47
C ARG A 33 4.39 2.44 -6.20
N ASN A 34 4.42 2.84 -4.93
CA ASN A 34 4.00 4.17 -4.49
C ASN A 34 5.03 4.81 -3.51
N PRO A 35 6.31 4.98 -3.92
CA PRO A 35 7.38 5.38 -3.01
C PRO A 35 7.23 6.80 -2.44
N GLU A 36 6.39 7.61 -3.06
CA GLU A 36 6.18 9.00 -2.65
C GLU A 36 4.88 9.19 -1.85
N SER A 37 4.15 8.11 -1.63
CA SER A 37 2.93 8.17 -0.83
C SER A 37 3.27 7.97 0.65
N ALA A 38 2.81 8.89 1.49
CA ALA A 38 3.01 8.80 2.94
C ALA A 38 2.31 7.57 3.54
N MET A 39 1.24 7.12 2.87
CA MET A 39 0.50 5.91 3.24
C MET A 39 -0.22 5.34 2.02
N VAL A 40 -0.28 4.02 1.94
CA VAL A 40 -1.06 3.27 0.94
C VAL A 40 -1.82 2.15 1.64
N GLU A 41 -3.12 2.11 1.45
CA GLU A 41 -3.99 1.04 1.98
C GLU A 41 -4.89 0.50 0.89
N GLU A 42 -4.85 -0.82 0.66
CA GLU A 42 -5.75 -1.49 -0.27
C GLU A 42 -7.04 -1.87 0.44
N ILE A 43 -8.18 -1.54 -0.16
CA ILE A 43 -9.53 -1.84 0.34
C ILE A 43 -10.36 -2.49 -0.76
N ALA A 44 -11.56 -2.95 -0.39
CA ALA A 44 -12.47 -3.59 -1.33
C ALA A 44 -11.79 -4.68 -2.17
N ARG A 45 -11.02 -5.58 -1.51
CA ARG A 45 -10.25 -6.69 -2.12
C ARG A 45 -9.19 -6.23 -3.14
N GLY A 46 -8.58 -5.06 -2.92
CA GLY A 46 -7.55 -4.50 -3.81
C GLY A 46 -8.09 -3.75 -5.04
N TYR A 47 -9.41 -3.64 -5.20
CA TYR A 47 -10.00 -2.84 -6.30
C TYR A 47 -9.86 -1.34 -6.10
N VAL A 48 -9.76 -0.90 -4.85
CA VAL A 48 -9.59 0.51 -4.49
C VAL A 48 -8.39 0.66 -3.57
N GLU A 49 -7.57 1.65 -3.83
CA GLU A 49 -6.50 2.09 -2.93
C GLU A 49 -6.86 3.43 -2.29
N ILE A 50 -6.47 3.59 -1.04
CA ILE A 50 -6.41 4.87 -0.35
C ILE A 50 -4.94 5.27 -0.28
N GLN A 51 -4.61 6.47 -0.74
CA GLN A 51 -3.24 6.99 -0.68
C GLN A 51 -3.21 8.36 -0.02
N GLN A 52 -2.21 8.59 0.83
CA GLN A 52 -1.91 9.91 1.36
C GLN A 52 -0.66 10.47 0.67
N VAL A 53 -0.81 11.64 0.06
CA VAL A 53 0.22 12.25 -0.78
C VAL A 53 0.37 13.73 -0.47
N TYR A 54 1.62 14.17 -0.24
CA TYR A 54 1.90 15.61 -0.12
C TYR A 54 1.78 16.31 -1.47
N VAL A 55 1.05 17.43 -1.47
CA VAL A 55 0.86 18.27 -2.66
C VAL A 55 2.10 19.12 -2.89
N SER A 56 2.73 18.94 -4.04
CA SER A 56 3.94 19.69 -4.42
C SER A 56 3.63 21.16 -4.71
N GLU A 57 4.55 22.06 -4.34
CA GLU A 57 4.49 23.47 -4.73
C GLU A 57 4.43 23.67 -6.26
N LYS A 58 4.96 22.72 -7.01
CA LYS A 58 4.96 22.74 -8.49
C LYS A 58 3.72 22.14 -9.11
N SER A 59 2.79 21.62 -8.31
CA SER A 59 1.55 21.03 -8.83
C SER A 59 0.66 22.08 -9.49
N LYS A 60 0.26 21.78 -10.71
CA LYS A 60 -0.67 22.64 -11.44
C LYS A 60 -2.11 22.56 -10.92
N LEU A 61 -2.37 21.65 -9.98
CA LEU A 61 -3.69 21.45 -9.36
C LEU A 61 -3.90 22.38 -8.15
N CYS A 62 -2.83 23.05 -7.66
CA CYS A 62 -2.95 23.98 -6.55
C CYS A 62 -3.79 25.20 -6.90
N GLY A 63 -4.62 25.63 -5.95
CA GLY A 63 -5.45 26.83 -6.07
C GLY A 63 -6.68 26.70 -6.95
N GLN A 64 -6.90 25.54 -7.58
CA GLN A 64 -8.12 25.26 -8.35
C GLN A 64 -9.16 24.59 -7.44
N PRO A 65 -10.45 24.97 -7.51
CA PRO A 65 -11.52 24.23 -6.84
C PRO A 65 -11.54 22.77 -7.28
N LEU A 66 -11.79 21.84 -6.35
CA LEU A 66 -11.83 20.40 -6.66
C LEU A 66 -12.84 20.07 -7.75
N SER A 67 -13.94 20.85 -7.86
CA SER A 67 -14.95 20.71 -8.92
C SER A 67 -14.44 21.05 -10.31
N GLU A 68 -13.38 21.85 -10.44
CA GLU A 68 -12.77 22.25 -11.71
C GLU A 68 -11.60 21.35 -12.12
N ILE A 69 -11.12 20.52 -11.19
CA ILE A 69 -10.04 19.59 -11.48
C ILE A 69 -10.61 18.35 -12.18
N GLU A 70 -10.15 18.09 -13.40
CA GLU A 70 -10.45 16.86 -14.12
C GLU A 70 -9.69 15.69 -13.49
N PHE A 71 -10.32 15.04 -12.51
CA PHE A 71 -9.85 13.76 -11.98
C PHE A 71 -10.26 12.62 -12.92
N PRO A 72 -9.43 11.56 -13.03
CA PRO A 72 -9.86 10.34 -13.69
C PRO A 72 -11.16 9.81 -13.06
N ALA A 73 -12.01 9.16 -13.88
CA ALA A 73 -13.25 8.59 -13.38
C ALA A 73 -13.03 7.68 -12.19
N ARG A 74 -13.84 7.85 -11.13
CA ARG A 74 -13.76 7.08 -9.90
C ARG A 74 -12.45 7.31 -9.10
N VAL A 75 -11.85 8.50 -9.22
CA VAL A 75 -10.83 9.01 -8.29
C VAL A 75 -11.45 10.13 -7.47
N ARG A 76 -11.21 10.13 -6.16
CA ARG A 76 -11.81 11.09 -5.23
C ARG A 76 -10.78 11.57 -4.20
N VAL A 77 -10.86 12.86 -3.87
CA VAL A 77 -10.19 13.42 -2.69
C VAL A 77 -11.13 13.23 -1.50
N GLY A 78 -10.73 12.39 -0.55
CA GLY A 78 -11.57 12.04 0.59
C GLY A 78 -11.30 12.91 1.82
N ALA A 79 -10.05 13.40 1.98
CA ALA A 79 -9.68 14.31 3.05
C ALA A 79 -8.46 15.15 2.64
N ILE A 80 -8.32 16.31 3.26
CA ILE A 80 -7.16 17.19 3.12
C ILE A 80 -6.69 17.55 4.53
N THR A 81 -5.43 17.23 4.85
CA THR A 81 -4.79 17.65 6.10
C THR A 81 -3.86 18.82 5.81
N ARG A 82 -4.14 19.96 6.40
CA ARG A 82 -3.40 21.21 6.28
C ARG A 82 -2.84 21.61 7.65
N GLY A 83 -1.56 21.43 7.83
CA GLY A 83 -0.93 21.58 9.14
C GLY A 83 -1.48 20.55 10.14
N LYS A 84 -2.23 21.00 11.14
CA LYS A 84 -2.85 20.12 12.17
C LYS A 84 -4.36 19.91 11.97
N GLU A 85 -4.92 20.50 10.94
CA GLU A 85 -6.35 20.44 10.68
C GLU A 85 -6.64 19.53 9.49
N THR A 86 -7.55 18.57 9.69
CA THR A 86 -8.05 17.71 8.61
C THR A 86 -9.49 18.07 8.30
N ILE A 87 -9.75 18.30 7.04
CA ILE A 87 -11.07 18.61 6.49
C ILE A 87 -11.52 17.51 5.52
N VAL A 88 -12.81 17.24 5.51
CA VAL A 88 -13.47 16.52 4.44
C VAL A 88 -13.87 17.60 3.41
N PRO A 89 -13.26 17.60 2.20
CA PRO A 89 -13.39 18.73 1.31
C PRO A 89 -14.76 18.78 0.63
N SER A 90 -15.30 19.99 0.45
CA SER A 90 -16.40 20.27 -0.48
C SER A 90 -15.87 20.42 -1.90
N ALA A 91 -16.79 20.52 -2.87
CA ALA A 91 -16.45 20.72 -4.27
C ALA A 91 -15.69 22.04 -4.54
N ASP A 92 -15.91 23.06 -3.72
CA ASP A 92 -15.28 24.38 -3.83
C ASP A 92 -13.95 24.48 -3.09
N GLU A 93 -13.55 23.42 -2.33
CA GLU A 93 -12.27 23.43 -1.61
C GLU A 93 -11.10 23.37 -2.60
N THR A 94 -9.98 23.97 -2.23
CA THR A 94 -8.77 24.02 -3.05
C THR A 94 -7.62 23.32 -2.38
N LEU A 95 -6.77 22.64 -3.18
CA LEU A 95 -5.51 22.10 -2.72
C LEU A 95 -4.44 23.19 -2.63
N GLN A 96 -3.65 23.16 -1.56
CA GLN A 96 -2.54 24.07 -1.34
C GLN A 96 -1.20 23.31 -1.29
N PRO A 97 -0.09 23.95 -1.64
CA PRO A 97 1.23 23.36 -1.46
C PRO A 97 1.47 22.90 -0.03
N GLY A 98 1.97 21.69 0.16
CA GLY A 98 2.23 21.10 1.47
C GLY A 98 1.01 20.44 2.13
N ASP A 99 -0.19 20.53 1.56
CA ASP A 99 -1.33 19.75 2.01
C ASP A 99 -1.04 18.25 1.89
N LEU A 100 -1.50 17.46 2.85
CA LEU A 100 -1.54 16.00 2.76
C LEU A 100 -2.92 15.59 2.24
N ALA A 101 -3.01 15.29 0.95
CA ALA A 101 -4.24 14.84 0.31
C ALA A 101 -4.45 13.33 0.51
N THR A 102 -5.60 12.94 1.04
CA THR A 102 -6.06 11.54 1.12
C THR A 102 -6.93 11.26 -0.09
N LEU A 103 -6.46 10.39 -0.96
CA LEU A 103 -7.08 10.04 -2.23
C LEU A 103 -7.67 8.64 -2.16
N ALA A 104 -8.76 8.41 -2.89
CA ALA A 104 -9.33 7.08 -3.12
C ALA A 104 -9.52 6.85 -4.61
N GLY A 105 -9.17 5.67 -5.12
CA GLY A 105 -9.33 5.36 -6.53
C GLY A 105 -8.87 3.96 -6.91
N GLU A 106 -9.15 3.58 -8.14
CA GLU A 106 -8.55 2.40 -8.77
C GLU A 106 -7.03 2.62 -8.86
N PRO A 107 -6.19 1.61 -8.52
CA PRO A 107 -4.73 1.77 -8.40
C PRO A 107 -4.07 2.48 -9.60
N SER A 108 -4.41 2.07 -10.83
CA SER A 108 -3.84 2.64 -12.06
C SER A 108 -4.20 4.11 -12.26
N LYS A 109 -5.45 4.49 -12.01
CA LYS A 109 -5.95 5.87 -12.15
C LYS A 109 -5.49 6.78 -11.02
N LEU A 110 -5.35 6.19 -9.83
CA LEU A 110 -4.84 6.89 -8.65
C LEU A 110 -3.38 7.30 -8.85
N HIS A 111 -2.56 6.41 -9.41
CA HIS A 111 -1.17 6.69 -9.73
C HIS A 111 -1.02 7.95 -10.63
N GLU A 112 -1.84 8.07 -11.68
CA GLU A 112 -1.83 9.26 -12.55
C GLU A 112 -2.10 10.54 -11.75
N THR A 113 -3.08 10.49 -10.86
CA THR A 113 -3.46 11.64 -10.01
C THR A 113 -2.32 12.02 -9.06
N VAL A 114 -1.69 11.03 -8.43
CA VAL A 114 -0.53 11.22 -7.55
C VAL A 114 0.62 11.91 -8.30
N MET A 115 0.94 11.44 -9.50
CA MET A 115 1.98 12.06 -10.34
C MET A 115 1.67 13.53 -10.65
N ARG A 116 0.40 13.88 -10.92
CA ARG A 116 -0.03 15.26 -11.16
C ARG A 116 0.09 16.12 -9.89
N LEU A 117 -0.30 15.58 -8.72
CA LEU A 117 -0.17 16.28 -7.43
C LEU A 117 1.29 16.53 -7.05
N GLN A 118 2.18 15.60 -7.39
CA GLN A 118 3.61 15.73 -7.14
C GLN A 118 4.38 16.47 -8.23
N ALA A 119 3.69 16.95 -9.27
CA ALA A 119 4.28 17.61 -10.42
C ALA A 119 5.39 16.78 -11.11
N ARG A 120 5.23 15.45 -11.13
CA ARG A 120 6.14 14.52 -11.80
C ARG A 120 5.67 14.25 -13.22
N SER A 121 6.59 14.31 -14.15
CA SER A 121 6.34 13.80 -15.50
C SER A 121 6.71 12.31 -15.51
N GLY A 122 5.72 11.45 -15.68
CA GLY A 122 5.94 10.02 -15.85
C GLY A 122 6.78 9.75 -17.09
N LYS A 123 8.09 9.52 -16.91
CA LYS A 123 8.82 8.72 -17.88
C LYS A 123 8.60 7.27 -17.49
N ASP A 124 8.16 6.48 -18.45
CA ASP A 124 8.04 5.01 -18.40
C ASP A 124 9.42 4.32 -18.24
N GLN A 125 10.18 4.74 -17.24
CA GLN A 125 11.48 4.13 -16.97
C GLN A 125 11.25 2.95 -16.03
N LYS A 126 11.71 1.75 -16.45
CA LYS A 126 11.65 0.56 -15.61
C LYS A 126 12.42 0.81 -14.31
N SER A 127 11.77 0.60 -13.18
CA SER A 127 12.43 0.67 -11.88
C SER A 127 13.41 -0.49 -11.72
N ASN A 128 14.61 -0.19 -11.24
CA ASN A 128 15.62 -1.20 -10.91
C ASN A 128 15.48 -1.58 -9.43
N ILE A 129 15.13 -2.83 -9.17
CA ILE A 129 14.86 -3.35 -7.82
C ILE A 129 15.89 -4.42 -7.51
N VAL A 130 16.52 -4.29 -6.35
CA VAL A 130 17.41 -5.29 -5.79
C VAL A 130 16.78 -5.85 -4.54
N ILE A 131 16.67 -7.16 -4.44
CA ILE A 131 16.18 -7.91 -3.29
C ILE A 131 17.35 -8.68 -2.68
N PHE A 132 17.64 -8.46 -1.41
CA PHE A 132 18.61 -9.22 -0.64
C PHE A 132 17.91 -10.28 0.20
N GLY A 133 18.15 -11.55 -0.14
CA GLY A 133 17.53 -12.74 0.40
C GLY A 133 16.53 -13.38 -0.57
N GLY A 134 16.83 -14.60 -1.02
CA GLY A 134 16.01 -15.41 -1.93
C GLY A 134 15.09 -16.39 -1.22
N GLY A 135 14.91 -16.26 0.10
CA GLY A 135 13.95 -17.03 0.90
C GLY A 135 12.50 -16.79 0.46
N GLU A 136 11.55 -17.22 1.28
CA GLU A 136 10.12 -17.11 0.94
C GLU A 136 9.64 -15.65 0.84
N TYR A 137 10.24 -14.71 1.60
CA TYR A 137 9.95 -13.28 1.48
C TYR A 137 10.38 -12.72 0.11
N GLY A 138 11.65 -12.99 -0.27
CA GLY A 138 12.19 -12.50 -1.54
C GLY A 138 11.48 -13.10 -2.74
N PHE A 139 11.19 -14.39 -2.70
CA PHE A 139 10.39 -15.09 -3.71
C PHE A 139 9.00 -14.48 -3.85
N SER A 140 8.26 -14.34 -2.74
CA SER A 140 6.90 -13.78 -2.76
C SER A 140 6.86 -12.33 -3.24
N LEU A 141 7.87 -11.54 -2.87
CA LEU A 141 7.99 -10.16 -3.32
C LEU A 141 8.28 -10.09 -4.83
N ALA A 142 9.24 -10.86 -5.31
CA ALA A 142 9.57 -10.92 -6.74
C ALA A 142 8.34 -11.33 -7.56
N GLN A 143 7.61 -12.37 -7.13
CA GLN A 143 6.39 -12.82 -7.78
C GLN A 143 5.31 -11.72 -7.80
N SER A 144 5.16 -10.96 -6.71
CA SER A 144 4.18 -9.85 -6.61
C SER A 144 4.51 -8.69 -7.55
N LEU A 145 5.78 -8.54 -7.93
CA LEU A 145 6.28 -7.46 -8.78
C LEU A 145 6.52 -7.88 -10.24
N GLU A 146 6.41 -9.17 -10.57
CA GLU A 146 6.70 -9.69 -11.93
C GLU A 146 5.87 -9.01 -13.03
N SER A 147 4.61 -8.65 -12.72
CA SER A 147 3.72 -7.95 -13.67
C SER A 147 3.97 -6.44 -13.74
N TRP A 148 4.84 -5.92 -12.88
CA TRP A 148 5.14 -4.49 -12.80
C TRP A 148 6.26 -4.10 -13.79
N ASN A 149 6.27 -2.83 -14.22
CA ASN A 149 7.31 -2.34 -15.13
C ASN A 149 8.65 -2.12 -14.41
N CYS A 150 9.31 -3.20 -14.01
CA CYS A 150 10.56 -3.19 -13.26
C CYS A 150 11.57 -4.23 -13.77
N ARG A 151 12.81 -4.10 -13.32
CA ARG A 151 13.88 -5.09 -13.43
C ARG A 151 14.22 -5.53 -12.02
N ILE A 152 14.13 -6.84 -11.75
CA ILE A 152 14.36 -7.40 -10.43
C ILE A 152 15.64 -8.22 -10.46
N ARG A 153 16.49 -8.01 -9.46
CA ARG A 153 17.67 -8.83 -9.16
C ARG A 153 17.55 -9.34 -7.73
N ILE A 154 17.81 -10.62 -7.52
CA ILE A 154 17.83 -11.24 -6.18
C ILE A 154 19.26 -11.66 -5.86
N PHE A 155 19.78 -11.25 -4.70
CA PHE A 155 20.99 -11.74 -4.11
C PHE A 155 20.66 -12.89 -3.17
N GLU A 156 21.29 -14.05 -3.42
CA GLU A 156 21.11 -15.26 -2.62
C GLU A 156 22.46 -15.99 -2.54
N GLU A 157 22.89 -16.32 -1.34
CA GLU A 157 24.17 -17.00 -1.11
C GLU A 157 24.14 -18.51 -1.34
N ASP A 158 22.97 -19.13 -1.15
CA ASP A 158 22.76 -20.56 -1.37
C ASP A 158 22.57 -20.87 -2.86
N ALA A 159 23.52 -21.61 -3.41
CA ALA A 159 23.51 -21.97 -4.82
C ALA A 159 22.34 -22.91 -5.21
N GLU A 160 21.89 -23.78 -4.31
CA GLU A 160 20.74 -24.65 -4.56
C GLU A 160 19.46 -23.81 -4.63
N ARG A 161 19.30 -22.86 -3.70
CA ARG A 161 18.19 -21.91 -3.71
C ARG A 161 18.20 -21.01 -4.94
N CYS A 162 19.37 -20.57 -5.38
CA CYS A 162 19.52 -19.82 -6.64
C CYS A 162 18.95 -20.60 -7.84
N GLN A 163 19.24 -21.90 -7.91
CA GLN A 163 18.72 -22.75 -8.99
C GLN A 163 17.19 -22.87 -8.92
N GLU A 164 16.63 -23.12 -7.72
CA GLU A 164 15.18 -23.19 -7.51
C GLU A 164 14.48 -21.90 -7.96
N LEU A 165 15.03 -20.74 -7.55
CA LEU A 165 14.47 -19.43 -7.91
C LEU A 165 14.51 -19.20 -9.42
N THR A 166 15.59 -19.62 -10.08
CA THR A 166 15.73 -19.51 -11.54
C THR A 166 14.67 -20.33 -12.27
N ASP A 167 14.30 -21.50 -11.73
CA ASP A 167 13.26 -22.35 -12.31
C ASP A 167 11.84 -21.80 -12.08
N LEU A 168 11.64 -21.02 -10.99
CA LEU A 168 10.32 -20.52 -10.57
C LEU A 168 10.01 -19.11 -11.07
N LEU A 169 11.02 -18.25 -11.33
CA LEU A 169 10.87 -16.85 -11.68
C LEU A 169 11.41 -16.58 -13.10
N ALA A 170 10.51 -16.21 -14.01
CA ALA A 170 10.87 -16.09 -15.43
C ALA A 170 11.62 -14.79 -15.78
N ASN A 171 11.32 -13.68 -15.09
CA ASN A 171 11.79 -12.33 -15.44
C ASN A 171 12.66 -11.70 -14.35
N VAL A 172 13.32 -12.52 -13.54
CA VAL A 172 14.16 -12.09 -12.41
C VAL A 172 15.59 -12.57 -12.63
N THR A 173 16.56 -11.71 -12.38
CA THR A 173 17.98 -12.10 -12.40
C THR A 173 18.37 -12.58 -11.01
N ILE A 174 18.84 -13.81 -10.91
CA ILE A 174 19.34 -14.40 -9.66
C ILE A 174 20.88 -14.27 -9.65
N LEU A 175 21.40 -13.73 -8.57
CA LEU A 175 22.83 -13.54 -8.32
C LEU A 175 23.24 -14.39 -7.13
N ASN A 176 24.12 -15.37 -7.36
CA ASN A 176 24.72 -16.14 -6.27
C ASN A 176 25.84 -15.33 -5.63
N ALA A 177 25.49 -14.49 -4.66
CA ALA A 177 26.37 -13.50 -4.05
C ALA A 177 25.90 -13.12 -2.64
N ASP A 178 26.83 -12.64 -1.81
CA ASP A 178 26.58 -12.15 -0.45
C ASP A 178 26.44 -10.61 -0.45
N ALA A 179 25.23 -10.10 -0.30
CA ALA A 179 25.00 -8.66 -0.23
C ALA A 179 25.44 -8.01 1.09
N THR A 180 25.96 -8.75 2.08
CA THR A 180 26.65 -8.15 3.24
C THR A 180 28.03 -7.66 2.87
N SER A 181 28.60 -8.15 1.76
CA SER A 181 29.89 -7.73 1.22
C SER A 181 29.74 -6.42 0.45
N ILE A 182 30.30 -5.32 0.98
CA ILE A 182 30.29 -4.02 0.28
C ILE A 182 31.05 -4.05 -1.05
N THR A 183 31.98 -4.98 -1.20
CA THR A 183 32.73 -5.17 -2.47
C THR A 183 31.79 -5.73 -3.52
N GLU A 184 31.04 -6.78 -3.22
CA GLU A 184 30.05 -7.37 -4.12
C GLU A 184 28.93 -6.39 -4.44
N MET A 185 28.44 -5.62 -3.45
CA MET A 185 27.46 -4.56 -3.68
C MET A 185 27.95 -3.52 -4.70
N LYS A 186 29.24 -3.17 -4.68
CA LYS A 186 29.83 -2.22 -5.65
C LYS A 186 30.01 -2.83 -7.02
N GLU A 187 30.48 -4.08 -7.10
CA GLU A 187 30.67 -4.81 -8.36
C GLU A 187 29.35 -4.98 -9.09
N GLU A 188 28.27 -5.23 -8.35
CA GLU A 188 26.92 -5.38 -8.87
C GLU A 188 26.15 -4.06 -9.02
N LEU A 189 26.81 -2.91 -8.86
CA LEU A 189 26.24 -1.57 -9.06
C LEU A 189 24.93 -1.34 -8.28
N ILE A 190 24.92 -1.70 -6.99
CA ILE A 190 23.76 -1.54 -6.13
C ILE A 190 23.35 -0.06 -6.00
N GLY A 191 24.31 0.86 -6.02
CA GLY A 191 24.05 2.29 -5.97
C GLY A 191 23.19 2.85 -7.10
N ASP A 192 23.11 2.14 -8.24
CA ASP A 192 22.28 2.53 -9.39
C ASP A 192 20.84 1.98 -9.29
N ALA A 193 20.53 1.23 -8.25
CA ALA A 193 19.17 0.73 -8.02
C ALA A 193 18.24 1.83 -7.52
N ASP A 194 16.97 1.81 -7.98
CA ASP A 194 15.92 2.65 -7.41
C ASP A 194 15.52 2.14 -6.02
N PHE A 195 15.50 0.81 -5.86
CA PHE A 195 15.12 0.16 -4.60
C PHE A 195 16.13 -0.92 -4.21
N PHE A 196 16.49 -0.93 -2.93
CA PHE A 196 17.16 -2.04 -2.27
C PHE A 196 16.28 -2.56 -1.12
N ILE A 197 15.89 -3.82 -1.18
CA ILE A 197 14.92 -4.42 -0.27
C ILE A 197 15.58 -5.62 0.40
N ALA A 198 15.82 -5.52 1.71
CA ALA A 198 16.47 -6.57 2.48
C ALA A 198 15.41 -7.39 3.23
N VAL A 199 15.38 -8.70 2.94
CA VAL A 199 14.33 -9.62 3.39
C VAL A 199 14.87 -10.94 3.93
N THR A 200 16.05 -10.90 4.53
CA THR A 200 16.63 -12.08 5.19
C THR A 200 16.00 -12.29 6.57
N ASP A 201 16.35 -13.41 7.23
CA ASP A 201 15.88 -13.72 8.58
C ASP A 201 16.63 -12.94 9.69
N ILE A 202 17.64 -12.13 9.32
CA ILE A 202 18.49 -11.39 10.27
C ILE A 202 18.20 -9.89 10.18
N ASP A 203 17.49 -9.36 11.20
CA ASP A 203 17.07 -7.95 11.24
C ASP A 203 18.26 -6.97 11.12
N GLU A 204 19.37 -7.29 11.79
CA GLU A 204 20.59 -6.48 11.80
C GLU A 204 21.20 -6.40 10.40
N ASP A 205 21.28 -7.51 9.68
CA ASP A 205 21.80 -7.55 8.31
C ASP A 205 20.89 -6.79 7.35
N ASN A 206 19.56 -6.93 7.50
CA ASN A 206 18.59 -6.21 6.70
C ASN A 206 18.74 -4.69 6.87
N VAL A 207 18.93 -4.21 8.10
CA VAL A 207 19.13 -2.77 8.34
C VAL A 207 20.50 -2.32 7.84
N MET A 208 21.58 -3.05 8.16
CA MET A 208 22.94 -2.65 7.81
C MET A 208 23.16 -2.63 6.29
N THR A 209 22.66 -3.62 5.57
CA THR A 209 22.76 -3.67 4.11
C THR A 209 21.95 -2.57 3.44
N CYS A 210 20.77 -2.22 3.97
CA CYS A 210 20.00 -1.05 3.54
C CYS A 210 20.79 0.26 3.71
N LEU A 211 21.44 0.46 4.85
CA LEU A 211 22.28 1.65 5.09
C LEU A 211 23.49 1.69 4.13
N GLN A 212 24.13 0.55 3.88
CA GLN A 212 25.22 0.44 2.92
C GLN A 212 24.75 0.76 1.49
N ALA A 213 23.63 0.16 1.05
CA ALA A 213 23.04 0.42 -0.26
C ALA A 213 22.74 1.91 -0.45
N HIS A 214 22.12 2.54 0.55
CA HIS A 214 21.87 3.97 0.54
C HIS A 214 23.17 4.79 0.44
N SER A 215 24.21 4.42 1.19
CA SER A 215 25.51 5.09 1.13
C SER A 215 26.20 4.97 -0.25
N LEU A 216 25.89 3.94 -1.01
CA LEU A 216 26.36 3.71 -2.37
C LEU A 216 25.56 4.50 -3.42
N GLY A 217 24.37 5.02 -3.07
CA GLY A 217 23.56 5.84 -3.97
C GLY A 217 22.14 5.33 -4.21
N THR A 218 21.76 4.13 -3.72
CA THR A 218 20.40 3.61 -3.85
C THR A 218 19.39 4.60 -3.28
N LYS A 219 18.32 4.84 -4.03
CA LYS A 219 17.37 5.90 -3.71
C LYS A 219 16.44 5.55 -2.54
N TYR A 220 15.90 4.34 -2.54
CA TYR A 220 14.95 3.87 -1.54
C TYR A 220 15.38 2.52 -0.97
N CYS A 221 15.41 2.42 0.35
CA CYS A 221 15.75 1.18 1.05
C CYS A 221 14.59 0.73 1.93
N LEU A 222 14.31 -0.57 1.93
CA LEU A 222 13.18 -1.19 2.63
C LEU A 222 13.66 -2.46 3.35
N PRO A 223 13.98 -2.41 4.64
CA PRO A 223 14.27 -3.61 5.42
C PRO A 223 12.99 -4.30 5.90
N VAL A 224 12.96 -5.63 5.88
CA VAL A 224 12.06 -6.44 6.71
C VAL A 224 12.65 -6.52 8.11
N ILE A 225 11.83 -6.29 9.13
CA ILE A 225 12.21 -6.34 10.54
C ILE A 225 11.18 -7.18 11.29
N HIS A 226 11.62 -8.34 11.79
CA HIS A 226 10.76 -9.30 12.48
C HIS A 226 10.32 -8.78 13.86
N ARG A 227 11.17 -7.98 14.50
CA ARG A 227 10.90 -7.33 15.78
C ARG A 227 10.11 -6.05 15.56
N ALA A 228 8.81 -6.08 15.89
CA ALA A 228 7.89 -4.96 15.65
C ALA A 228 8.32 -3.65 16.33
N ASP A 229 8.88 -3.72 17.54
CA ASP A 229 9.43 -2.56 18.27
C ASP A 229 10.61 -1.90 17.53
N TYR A 230 11.41 -2.67 16.80
CA TYR A 230 12.50 -2.14 15.97
C TYR A 230 11.96 -1.53 14.65
N ALA A 231 10.95 -2.14 14.05
CA ALA A 231 10.33 -1.61 12.83
C ALA A 231 9.73 -0.22 13.08
N ASP A 232 9.02 -0.02 14.20
CA ASP A 232 8.45 1.25 14.60
C ASP A 232 9.54 2.33 14.82
N ALA A 233 10.63 1.96 15.51
CA ALA A 233 11.76 2.84 15.72
C ALA A 233 12.44 3.24 14.40
N MET A 234 12.63 2.29 13.48
CA MET A 234 13.23 2.52 12.17
C MET A 234 12.36 3.43 11.31
N THR A 235 11.04 3.30 11.33
CA THR A 235 10.13 4.19 10.60
C THR A 235 10.25 5.65 11.10
N GLY A 236 10.46 5.86 12.40
CA GLY A 236 10.64 7.20 12.99
C GLY A 236 11.97 7.90 12.62
N PHE A 237 13.02 7.14 12.33
CA PHE A 237 14.36 7.66 11.97
C PHE A 237 14.68 7.49 10.48
N GLY A 238 13.86 6.75 9.75
CA GLY A 238 14.17 6.21 8.44
C GLY A 238 14.51 7.27 7.38
N GLU A 239 13.81 8.37 7.37
CA GLU A 239 14.00 9.44 6.39
C GLU A 239 15.44 9.99 6.40
N LYS A 240 16.06 10.07 7.57
CA LYS A 240 17.46 10.52 7.73
C LYS A 240 18.49 9.44 7.34
N LEU A 241 18.06 8.20 7.26
CA LEU A 241 18.90 7.03 7.00
C LEU A 241 18.67 6.44 5.60
N GLY A 242 17.83 7.06 4.77
CA GLY A 242 17.47 6.56 3.45
C GLY A 242 16.54 5.33 3.46
N ILE A 243 15.95 5.02 4.62
CA ILE A 243 14.96 3.96 4.77
C ILE A 243 13.57 4.54 4.51
N LEU A 244 12.94 4.11 3.43
CA LEU A 244 11.60 4.54 3.05
C LEU A 244 10.53 4.04 4.03
N ALA A 245 10.60 2.78 4.38
CA ALA A 245 9.76 2.13 5.39
C ALA A 245 10.43 0.85 5.88
N ALA A 246 10.19 0.49 7.14
CA ALA A 246 10.57 -0.81 7.71
C ALA A 246 9.32 -1.68 7.84
N ILE A 247 9.32 -2.86 7.24
CA ILE A 247 8.15 -3.72 7.19
C ILE A 247 8.27 -4.85 8.22
N SER A 248 7.28 -4.92 9.12
CA SER A 248 7.18 -6.02 10.08
C SER A 248 6.17 -7.07 9.59
N PRO A 249 6.61 -8.31 9.31
CA PRO A 249 5.71 -9.42 8.98
C PRO A 249 4.68 -9.68 10.07
N ARG A 250 5.08 -9.50 11.33
CA ARG A 250 4.20 -9.64 12.49
C ARG A 250 3.06 -8.62 12.47
N GLU A 251 3.37 -7.37 12.14
CA GLU A 251 2.38 -6.31 12.07
C GLU A 251 1.46 -6.49 10.85
N ALA A 252 2.00 -6.90 9.70
CA ALA A 252 1.22 -7.23 8.52
C ALA A 252 0.22 -8.37 8.83
N THR A 253 0.68 -9.42 9.51
CA THR A 253 -0.18 -10.53 9.96
C THR A 253 -1.24 -10.08 10.96
N ARG A 254 -0.87 -9.24 11.94
CA ARG A 254 -1.80 -8.72 12.94
C ARG A 254 -2.93 -7.91 12.29
N LYS A 255 -2.60 -7.08 11.31
CA LYS A 255 -3.60 -6.29 10.55
C LYS A 255 -4.57 -7.21 9.81
N ASP A 256 -4.06 -8.21 9.12
CA ASP A 256 -4.86 -9.15 8.34
C ASP A 256 -5.79 -9.98 9.22
N LEU A 257 -5.26 -10.58 10.30
CA LEU A 257 -6.05 -11.33 11.26
C LEU A 257 -7.12 -10.47 11.95
N SER A 258 -6.80 -9.22 12.27
CA SER A 258 -7.78 -8.31 12.89
C SER A 258 -9.00 -8.08 12.00
N ARG A 259 -8.80 -8.00 10.69
CA ARG A 259 -9.91 -7.89 9.71
C ARG A 259 -10.80 -9.12 9.72
N PHE A 260 -10.20 -10.30 9.88
CA PHE A 260 -10.94 -11.57 9.88
C PHE A 260 -11.71 -11.79 11.20
N ILE A 261 -11.09 -11.49 12.34
CA ILE A 261 -11.65 -11.81 13.68
C ILE A 261 -12.74 -10.81 14.11
N THR A 262 -12.64 -9.53 13.70
CA THR A 262 -13.56 -8.50 14.18
C THR A 262 -14.92 -8.63 13.49
N SER A 263 -15.95 -8.95 14.26
CA SER A 263 -17.34 -9.14 13.80
C SER A 263 -18.23 -7.90 14.01
N ASP A 264 -17.65 -6.75 14.36
CA ASP A 264 -18.41 -5.52 14.62
C ASP A 264 -18.99 -4.93 13.33
N ARG A 265 -20.09 -4.19 13.47
CA ARG A 265 -20.77 -3.52 12.35
C ARG A 265 -19.87 -2.51 11.63
N PHE A 266 -18.86 -2.00 12.33
CA PHE A 266 -17.87 -1.06 11.82
C PHE A 266 -16.48 -1.57 12.12
N HIS A 267 -15.71 -1.86 11.08
CA HIS A 267 -14.32 -2.22 11.20
C HIS A 267 -13.46 -0.98 10.97
N LEU A 268 -12.69 -0.60 11.99
CA LEU A 268 -11.64 0.39 11.83
C LEU A 268 -10.48 -0.26 11.07
N LEU A 269 -10.31 0.08 9.80
CA LEU A 269 -9.23 -0.44 8.97
C LEU A 269 -7.92 0.29 9.24
N HIS A 270 -7.97 1.63 9.29
CA HIS A 270 -6.79 2.46 9.51
C HIS A 270 -7.12 3.78 10.19
N LYS A 271 -6.22 4.24 11.07
CA LYS A 271 -6.26 5.60 11.61
C LYS A 271 -5.31 6.44 10.78
N LEU A 272 -5.87 7.41 10.08
CA LEU A 272 -5.15 8.42 9.32
C LEU A 272 -5.05 9.70 10.14
N GLU A 273 -4.21 10.62 9.70
CA GLU A 273 -4.12 11.91 10.35
C GLU A 273 -5.47 12.66 10.22
N GLY A 274 -6.18 12.78 11.35
CA GLY A 274 -7.45 13.50 11.49
C GLY A 274 -8.71 12.79 10.97
N VAL A 275 -8.61 11.63 10.30
CA VAL A 275 -9.74 10.82 9.84
C VAL A 275 -9.50 9.33 10.11
N GLU A 276 -10.56 8.56 10.13
CA GLU A 276 -10.51 7.10 10.25
C GLU A 276 -11.10 6.47 9.00
N LEU A 277 -10.41 5.46 8.46
CA LEU A 277 -10.93 4.60 7.40
C LEU A 277 -11.69 3.46 8.07
N ILE A 278 -12.98 3.38 7.79
CA ILE A 278 -13.86 2.35 8.34
C ILE A 278 -14.52 1.53 7.24
N GLU A 279 -14.76 0.26 7.53
CA GLU A 279 -15.60 -0.64 6.73
C GLU A 279 -16.90 -0.92 7.48
N SER A 280 -18.01 -0.98 6.78
CA SER A 280 -19.32 -1.35 7.32
C SER A 280 -20.08 -2.22 6.33
N SER A 281 -20.60 -3.35 6.78
CA SER A 281 -21.50 -4.17 5.97
C SER A 281 -22.94 -3.67 6.05
N VAL A 282 -23.62 -3.58 4.91
CA VAL A 282 -25.02 -3.19 4.81
C VAL A 282 -25.90 -4.31 5.37
N SER A 283 -26.55 -4.06 6.51
CA SER A 283 -27.42 -5.05 7.14
C SER A 283 -28.69 -5.27 6.32
N LYS A 284 -29.27 -6.48 6.39
CA LYS A 284 -30.48 -6.89 5.62
C LYS A 284 -31.69 -5.98 5.79
N ASN A 285 -31.77 -5.24 6.89
CA ASN A 285 -32.88 -4.34 7.21
C ASN A 285 -32.49 -2.85 7.13
N SER A 286 -31.40 -2.53 6.45
CA SER A 286 -30.93 -1.15 6.36
C SER A 286 -31.86 -0.30 5.47
N SER A 287 -32.18 0.92 5.91
CA SER A 287 -33.01 1.88 5.17
C SER A 287 -32.35 2.48 3.93
N ILE A 288 -31.06 2.21 3.71
CA ILE A 288 -30.31 2.70 2.56
C ILE A 288 -30.32 1.72 1.38
N ILE A 289 -30.81 0.48 1.58
CA ILE A 289 -30.89 -0.52 0.51
C ILE A 289 -31.81 -0.01 -0.62
N GLY A 290 -31.35 -0.12 -1.85
CA GLY A 290 -32.06 0.30 -3.06
C GLY A 290 -32.00 1.79 -3.33
N LYS A 291 -31.33 2.58 -2.49
CA LYS A 291 -31.11 4.02 -2.74
C LYS A 291 -29.83 4.25 -3.51
N ALA A 292 -29.83 5.28 -4.33
CA ALA A 292 -28.60 5.80 -4.91
C ALA A 292 -27.74 6.48 -3.83
N VAL A 293 -26.43 6.44 -3.98
CA VAL A 293 -25.49 7.04 -3.01
C VAL A 293 -25.83 8.51 -2.70
N LYS A 294 -26.25 9.28 -3.71
CA LYS A 294 -26.69 10.69 -3.55
C LYS A 294 -27.99 10.87 -2.76
N GLU A 295 -28.80 9.83 -2.64
CA GLU A 295 -30.10 9.88 -1.94
C GLU A 295 -29.99 9.55 -0.46
N VAL A 296 -28.79 9.10 -0.03
CA VAL A 296 -28.50 8.80 1.35
C VAL A 296 -28.04 10.07 2.07
N ASP A 297 -28.66 10.35 3.21
CA ASP A 297 -28.24 11.45 4.09
C ASP A 297 -27.01 11.01 4.89
N TRP A 298 -25.83 11.24 4.30
CA TRP A 298 -24.55 10.88 4.91
C TRP A 298 -24.23 11.84 6.07
N PRO A 299 -23.65 11.34 7.18
CA PRO A 299 -23.19 12.20 8.26
C PRO A 299 -22.20 13.26 7.75
N THR A 300 -22.29 14.44 8.34
CA THR A 300 -21.29 15.49 8.12
C THR A 300 -19.90 14.96 8.50
N ASP A 301 -18.87 15.33 7.73
CA ASP A 301 -17.50 14.80 7.92
C ASP A 301 -17.34 13.30 7.62
N CYS A 302 -18.20 12.73 6.77
CA CYS A 302 -18.13 11.37 6.24
C CYS A 302 -18.08 11.38 4.72
N VAL A 303 -17.15 10.63 4.13
CA VAL A 303 -17.06 10.42 2.67
C VAL A 303 -16.98 8.94 2.36
N LEU A 304 -17.91 8.46 1.56
CA LEU A 304 -17.88 7.10 1.02
C LEU A 304 -16.77 7.01 -0.04
N VAL A 305 -15.77 6.15 0.19
CA VAL A 305 -14.57 6.04 -0.65
C VAL A 305 -14.51 4.75 -1.46
N ALA A 306 -15.21 3.70 -1.00
CA ALA A 306 -15.38 2.48 -1.80
C ALA A 306 -16.68 1.76 -1.43
N GLN A 307 -17.18 0.98 -2.39
CA GLN A 307 -18.27 0.03 -2.24
C GLN A 307 -17.82 -1.30 -2.81
N LEU A 308 -18.03 -2.38 -2.09
CA LEU A 308 -17.79 -3.74 -2.53
C LEU A 308 -19.13 -4.44 -2.68
N HIS A 309 -19.51 -4.75 -3.91
CA HIS A 309 -20.71 -5.52 -4.25
C HIS A 309 -20.30 -6.93 -4.69
N GLY A 310 -20.54 -7.93 -3.86
CA GLY A 310 -20.10 -9.30 -4.11
C GLY A 310 -18.57 -9.38 -4.25
N ALA A 311 -18.10 -9.65 -5.47
CA ALA A 311 -16.66 -9.74 -5.77
C ALA A 311 -16.08 -8.46 -6.41
N ARG A 312 -16.90 -7.45 -6.71
CA ARG A 312 -16.48 -6.23 -7.41
C ARG A 312 -16.44 -5.04 -6.48
N GLY A 313 -15.25 -4.44 -6.34
CA GLY A 313 -15.04 -3.20 -5.59
C GLY A 313 -14.87 -2.00 -6.53
N GLU A 314 -15.39 -0.83 -6.12
CA GLU A 314 -15.22 0.41 -6.87
C GLU A 314 -15.39 1.64 -5.97
N VAL A 315 -14.88 2.79 -6.41
CA VAL A 315 -15.26 4.09 -5.82
C VAL A 315 -16.65 4.43 -6.33
N PRO A 316 -17.68 4.58 -5.47
CA PRO A 316 -19.05 4.72 -5.93
C PRO A 316 -19.29 6.10 -6.58
N ALA A 317 -20.06 6.11 -7.66
CA ALA A 317 -20.63 7.32 -8.23
C ALA A 317 -21.90 7.74 -7.49
N ALA A 318 -22.39 8.95 -7.74
CA ALA A 318 -23.58 9.48 -7.09
C ALA A 318 -24.85 8.67 -7.37
N ASP A 319 -24.94 8.07 -8.55
CA ASP A 319 -26.09 7.29 -9.02
C ASP A 319 -25.96 5.78 -8.76
N ASP A 320 -24.83 5.31 -8.22
CA ASP A 320 -24.65 3.89 -7.90
C ASP A 320 -25.59 3.49 -6.76
N ILE A 321 -26.18 2.30 -6.88
CA ILE A 321 -27.17 1.79 -5.92
C ILE A 321 -26.48 1.00 -4.82
N ILE A 322 -26.95 1.16 -3.61
CA ILE A 322 -26.50 0.39 -2.46
C ILE A 322 -27.38 -0.85 -2.31
N ASP A 323 -26.77 -2.03 -2.34
CA ASP A 323 -27.46 -3.30 -2.20
C ASP A 323 -27.26 -3.94 -0.82
N LYS A 324 -28.09 -4.93 -0.54
CA LYS A 324 -27.92 -5.76 0.65
C LYS A 324 -26.59 -6.51 0.58
N GLU A 325 -25.95 -6.66 1.72
CA GLU A 325 -24.67 -7.37 1.86
C GLU A 325 -23.47 -6.65 1.20
N ASP A 326 -23.65 -5.41 0.71
CA ASP A 326 -22.52 -4.58 0.30
C ASP A 326 -21.65 -4.26 1.50
N SER A 327 -20.33 -4.18 1.26
CA SER A 327 -19.40 -3.53 2.18
C SER A 327 -19.12 -2.10 1.72
N LEU A 328 -19.35 -1.15 2.61
CA LEU A 328 -19.12 0.27 2.39
C LEU A 328 -17.86 0.71 3.13
N TYR A 329 -17.00 1.44 2.45
CA TYR A 329 -15.76 1.97 3.02
C TYR A 329 -15.85 3.48 3.06
N ALA A 330 -15.66 4.06 4.25
CA ALA A 330 -15.79 5.50 4.44
C ALA A 330 -14.60 6.10 5.19
N LEU A 331 -14.22 7.31 4.80
CA LEU A 331 -13.37 8.18 5.59
C LEU A 331 -14.27 9.04 6.49
N VAL A 332 -14.04 8.97 7.79
CA VAL A 332 -14.84 9.67 8.79
C VAL A 332 -13.97 10.42 9.77
N LYS A 333 -14.41 11.61 10.19
CA LYS A 333 -13.79 12.24 11.37
C LYS A 333 -14.20 11.49 12.63
N PRO A 334 -13.34 11.38 13.66
CA PRO A 334 -13.65 10.64 14.89
C PRO A 334 -14.94 11.07 15.58
N LYS A 335 -15.36 12.32 15.40
CA LYS A 335 -16.63 12.86 15.95
C LYS A 335 -17.85 12.39 15.19
N ALA A 336 -17.77 12.11 13.90
CA ALA A 336 -18.87 11.69 13.04
C ALA A 336 -19.27 10.20 13.25
N LYS A 337 -18.41 9.42 13.88
CA LYS A 337 -18.63 7.98 14.13
C LYS A 337 -19.80 7.68 15.08
N ARG A 338 -20.34 8.67 15.77
CA ARG A 338 -21.44 8.55 16.72
C ARG A 338 -22.81 8.93 16.15
N ALA A 339 -22.85 9.42 14.93
CA ALA A 339 -24.04 9.76 14.19
C ALA A 339 -24.49 8.61 13.29
#